data_bab34842044f168872f2e134a0f84957
#
_entry.id   bab34842044f168872f2e134a0f84957
#
_cell.length_a   1.000
_cell.length_b   1.000
_cell.length_c   1.000
_cell.angle_alpha   90.00
_cell.angle_beta   90.00
_cell.angle_gamma   90.00
#
_symmetry.space_group_name_H-M   'P 1'
#
loop_
_entity.id
_entity.type
_entity.pdbx_description
1 polymer ?
#
loop_
_entity_poly.entity_id
_entity_poly.type
_entity_poly.pdbx_seq_one_letter_code
_entity_poly.pdbx_strand_id
1 'polypeptide(L)'
;MIHHQYGWKQEVVGGHGCDLFVPRKPNPHQYLLVYLHGIHLKKLEDQTKFTALFEQNGLPVVAPVTQGSWWTDRICPEFDRVMTAERYLLDHILPYIEQEFQSSPPRIGLLGTSMGGQGALRFAYKYPDLFPVAAAISPAVDYQIRYRNGDPMIRAMYPNEEAVRQDTATLHIHPLNWPRHQFFCCDPTDEIWIESSERLRMKLSSLGVPHECDLETTGGGHGFQYYNLMAEQSVRFLVENLERERMRIT
;
A
#
# COMPACT_ATOMS: atom_id res chain seq x y z
N MET A 1 -9.20 27.50 -7.83
CA MET A 1 -8.00 26.89 -7.24
C MET A 1 -8.17 26.89 -5.73
N ILE A 2 -8.39 25.74 -5.13
CA ILE A 2 -8.47 25.60 -3.68
C ILE A 2 -7.01 25.81 -3.20
N HIS A 3 -6.79 26.79 -2.31
CA HIS A 3 -5.49 27.03 -1.71
C HIS A 3 -5.18 25.87 -0.74
N HIS A 4 -4.58 24.81 -1.24
CA HIS A 4 -4.08 23.74 -0.39
C HIS A 4 -2.89 24.27 0.41
N GLN A 5 -2.94 24.12 1.71
CA GLN A 5 -1.78 24.33 2.58
C GLN A 5 -0.73 23.26 2.21
N TYR A 6 0.50 23.68 1.90
CA TYR A 6 1.60 22.76 1.57
C TYR A 6 2.06 21.98 2.81
N GLY A 7 2.60 20.79 2.56
CA GLY A 7 3.07 19.88 3.60
C GLY A 7 1.98 18.94 4.07
N TRP A 8 2.19 18.35 5.24
CA TRP A 8 1.25 17.43 5.85
C TRP A 8 0.07 18.17 6.49
N LYS A 9 -1.11 17.61 6.34
CA LYS A 9 -2.34 18.03 7.02
C LYS A 9 -3.22 16.82 7.31
N GLN A 10 -4.15 16.98 8.24
CA GLN A 10 -5.14 15.95 8.57
C GLN A 10 -6.51 16.38 8.07
N GLU A 11 -7.21 15.44 7.49
CA GLU A 11 -8.58 15.60 6.99
C GLU A 11 -9.47 14.47 7.48
N VAL A 12 -10.76 14.64 7.34
CA VAL A 12 -11.77 13.58 7.56
C VAL A 12 -12.41 13.27 6.22
N VAL A 13 -12.21 12.04 5.75
CA VAL A 13 -12.78 11.56 4.48
C VAL A 13 -13.69 10.38 4.80
N GLY A 14 -14.95 10.41 4.33
CA GLY A 14 -15.90 9.32 4.58
C GLY A 14 -16.11 9.00 6.06
N GLY A 15 -15.91 9.98 6.96
CA GLY A 15 -16.04 9.79 8.41
C GLY A 15 -14.77 9.32 9.13
N HIS A 16 -13.68 9.04 8.44
CA HIS A 16 -12.42 8.53 8.99
C HIS A 16 -11.25 9.49 8.76
N GLY A 17 -10.26 9.43 9.64
CA GLY A 17 -9.05 10.24 9.53
C GLY A 17 -8.22 9.88 8.29
N CYS A 18 -7.66 10.90 7.68
CA CYS A 18 -6.78 10.77 6.53
C CYS A 18 -5.67 11.80 6.62
N ASP A 19 -4.41 11.36 6.59
CA ASP A 19 -3.27 12.26 6.50
C ASP A 19 -2.98 12.57 5.02
N LEU A 20 -2.80 13.85 4.70
CA LEU A 20 -2.57 14.30 3.33
C LEU A 20 -1.24 15.03 3.25
N PHE A 21 -0.45 14.72 2.24
CA PHE A 21 0.74 15.50 1.88
C PHE A 21 0.50 16.24 0.57
N VAL A 22 0.75 17.55 0.57
CA VAL A 22 0.65 18.38 -0.61
C VAL A 22 2.03 19.00 -0.90
N PRO A 23 2.72 18.63 -2.00
CA PRO A 23 4.01 19.19 -2.34
C PRO A 23 3.87 20.65 -2.80
N ARG A 24 4.93 21.45 -2.61
CA ARG A 24 4.95 22.87 -3.06
C ARG A 24 4.83 23.01 -4.58
N LYS A 25 5.36 22.04 -5.32
CA LYS A 25 5.29 21.97 -6.78
C LYS A 25 4.76 20.60 -7.19
N PRO A 26 3.43 20.43 -7.31
CA PRO A 26 2.85 19.17 -7.78
C PRO A 26 3.38 18.81 -9.18
N ASN A 27 3.54 17.50 -9.43
CA ASN A 27 3.92 17.02 -10.75
C ASN A 27 2.83 17.36 -11.79
N PRO A 28 3.23 17.67 -13.04
CA PRO A 28 2.30 18.14 -14.07
C PRO A 28 1.37 17.04 -14.60
N HIS A 29 1.62 15.78 -14.24
CA HIS A 29 0.90 14.62 -14.76
C HIS A 29 -0.18 14.11 -13.80
N GLN A 30 -0.36 14.78 -12.67
CA GLN A 30 -1.35 14.42 -11.64
C GLN A 30 -1.12 13.03 -11.03
N TYR A 31 0.14 12.56 -10.99
CA TYR A 31 0.48 11.35 -10.23
C TYR A 31 0.27 11.60 -8.74
N LEU A 32 -0.29 10.61 -8.08
CA LEU A 32 -0.59 10.63 -6.65
C LEU A 32 -0.28 9.27 -6.04
N LEU A 33 0.11 9.24 -4.78
CA LEU A 33 0.27 8.01 -4.05
C LEU A 33 -0.81 7.84 -2.98
N VAL A 34 -1.36 6.65 -2.89
CA VAL A 34 -2.09 6.22 -1.69
C VAL A 34 -1.15 5.41 -0.84
N TYR A 35 -0.93 5.88 0.40
CA TYR A 35 -0.12 5.15 1.37
C TYR A 35 -0.98 4.32 2.30
N LEU A 36 -0.68 3.05 2.39
CA LEU A 36 -1.31 2.09 3.27
C LEU A 36 -0.40 1.83 4.48
N HIS A 37 -0.86 2.22 5.66
CA HIS A 37 -0.07 2.12 6.90
C HIS A 37 0.04 0.69 7.44
N GLY A 38 1.08 0.45 8.24
CA GLY A 38 1.25 -0.79 9.02
C GLY A 38 0.37 -0.83 10.28
N ILE A 39 0.36 -1.95 10.98
CA ILE A 39 -0.49 -2.21 12.15
C ILE A 39 -0.30 -1.20 13.29
N HIS A 40 0.88 -0.60 13.41
CA HIS A 40 1.19 0.36 14.48
C HIS A 40 0.75 1.80 14.17
N LEU A 41 0.07 2.05 13.05
CA LEU A 41 -0.48 3.36 12.65
C LEU A 41 0.55 4.49 12.61
N LYS A 42 1.84 4.17 12.45
CA LYS A 42 2.89 5.19 12.36
C LYS A 42 2.73 5.99 11.09
N LYS A 43 2.76 7.30 11.23
CA LYS A 43 2.55 8.26 10.15
C LYS A 43 3.80 8.46 9.30
N LEU A 44 3.62 8.68 8.00
CA LEU A 44 4.71 9.13 7.14
C LEU A 44 5.11 10.59 7.38
N GLU A 45 4.26 11.40 7.99
CA GLU A 45 4.58 12.74 8.47
C GLU A 45 5.84 12.76 9.36
N ASP A 46 5.98 11.73 10.20
CA ASP A 46 7.13 11.56 11.10
C ASP A 46 8.39 11.02 10.37
N GLN A 47 8.29 10.70 9.09
CA GLN A 47 9.36 10.07 8.31
C GLN A 47 9.93 11.05 7.29
N THR A 48 10.95 11.79 7.69
CA THR A 48 11.56 12.87 6.88
C THR A 48 12.07 12.38 5.52
N LYS A 49 12.57 11.13 5.42
CA LYS A 49 13.06 10.56 4.16
C LYS A 49 11.93 10.44 3.13
N PHE A 50 10.77 9.92 3.52
CA PHE A 50 9.60 9.81 2.65
C PHE A 50 9.08 11.19 2.25
N THR A 51 8.92 12.10 3.23
CA THR A 51 8.46 13.48 2.97
C THR A 51 9.35 14.19 1.97
N ALA A 52 10.68 14.07 2.09
CA ALA A 52 11.62 14.66 1.15
C ALA A 52 11.49 14.09 -0.27
N LEU A 53 11.29 12.78 -0.40
CA LEU A 53 11.09 12.12 -1.69
C LEU A 53 9.77 12.53 -2.36
N PHE A 54 8.70 12.69 -1.58
CA PHE A 54 7.42 13.16 -2.10
C PHE A 54 7.52 14.61 -2.59
N GLU A 55 8.18 15.48 -1.83
CA GLU A 55 8.42 16.88 -2.23
C GLU A 55 9.28 16.95 -3.51
N GLN A 56 10.37 16.19 -3.56
CA GLN A 56 11.30 16.15 -4.70
C GLN A 56 10.62 15.74 -6.00
N ASN A 57 9.69 14.78 -5.94
CA ASN A 57 8.98 14.25 -7.10
C ASN A 57 7.62 14.94 -7.34
N GLY A 58 7.27 15.94 -6.53
CA GLY A 58 5.98 16.62 -6.65
C GLY A 58 4.77 15.70 -6.45
N LEU A 59 4.88 14.71 -5.58
CA LEU A 59 3.87 13.68 -5.36
C LEU A 59 2.93 14.05 -4.19
N PRO A 60 1.66 14.36 -4.43
CA PRO A 60 0.67 14.32 -3.37
C PRO A 60 0.55 12.91 -2.81
N VAL A 61 0.29 12.81 -1.49
CA VAL A 61 0.06 11.52 -0.84
C VAL A 61 -1.23 11.59 -0.04
N VAL A 62 -2.06 10.57 -0.19
CA VAL A 62 -3.27 10.34 0.60
C VAL A 62 -3.05 9.10 1.44
N ALA A 63 -3.10 9.24 2.76
CA ALA A 63 -2.81 8.20 3.74
C ALA A 63 -4.00 7.98 4.68
N PRO A 64 -5.02 7.21 4.25
CA PRO A 64 -6.20 6.94 5.07
C PRO A 64 -5.84 6.07 6.28
N VAL A 65 -6.54 6.29 7.40
CA VAL A 65 -6.34 5.56 8.66
C VAL A 65 -7.47 4.54 8.84
N THR A 66 -7.11 3.24 8.84
CA THR A 66 -8.09 2.13 8.88
C THR A 66 -7.87 1.16 10.04
N GLN A 67 -7.14 1.59 11.07
CA GLN A 67 -6.81 0.76 12.24
C GLN A 67 -6.15 -0.58 11.80
N GLY A 68 -6.41 -1.67 12.50
CA GLY A 68 -5.90 -3.00 12.17
C GLY A 68 -6.73 -3.77 11.14
N SER A 69 -7.28 -3.09 10.14
CA SER A 69 -8.19 -3.67 9.14
C SER A 69 -7.55 -4.67 8.16
N TRP A 70 -6.23 -4.77 8.14
CA TRP A 70 -5.47 -5.54 7.16
C TRP A 70 -5.78 -5.17 5.70
N TRP A 71 -6.45 -4.03 5.51
CA TRP A 71 -6.84 -3.52 4.19
C TRP A 71 -7.69 -4.50 3.40
N THR A 72 -8.56 -5.24 4.10
CA THR A 72 -9.36 -6.32 3.53
C THR A 72 -10.83 -5.93 3.36
N ASP A 73 -11.59 -6.78 2.66
CA ASP A 73 -13.05 -6.65 2.53
C ASP A 73 -13.77 -7.39 3.70
N ARG A 74 -13.26 -7.15 4.91
CA ARG A 74 -13.85 -7.66 6.15
C ARG A 74 -14.12 -6.50 7.10
N ILE A 75 -15.22 -6.61 7.83
CA ILE A 75 -15.52 -5.65 8.88
C ILE A 75 -14.47 -5.77 9.97
N CYS A 76 -13.76 -4.69 10.22
CA CYS A 76 -12.86 -4.50 11.35
C CYS A 76 -13.55 -3.58 12.35
N PRO A 77 -14.05 -4.09 13.50
CA PRO A 77 -14.83 -3.27 14.44
C PRO A 77 -14.08 -2.06 15.02
N GLU A 78 -12.74 -2.09 15.01
CA GLU A 78 -11.92 -0.97 15.45
C GLU A 78 -11.84 0.15 14.40
N PHE A 79 -12.02 -0.19 13.13
CA PHE A 79 -12.09 0.79 12.05
C PHE A 79 -13.52 1.27 11.85
N ASP A 80 -14.41 0.35 11.44
CA ASP A 80 -15.81 0.67 11.19
C ASP A 80 -16.68 -0.60 11.36
N ARG A 81 -17.94 -0.43 11.76
CA ARG A 81 -18.85 -1.53 12.02
C ARG A 81 -19.69 -1.96 10.81
N VAL A 82 -19.69 -1.13 9.76
CA VAL A 82 -20.53 -1.33 8.57
C VAL A 82 -19.76 -1.20 7.25
N MET A 83 -18.57 -0.55 7.29
CA MET A 83 -17.75 -0.33 6.11
C MET A 83 -16.42 -1.06 6.25
N THR A 84 -16.00 -1.78 5.21
CA THR A 84 -14.69 -2.43 5.17
C THR A 84 -13.61 -1.45 4.69
N ALA A 85 -12.34 -1.71 5.03
CA ALA A 85 -11.23 -0.88 4.55
C ALA A 85 -11.10 -0.91 3.02
N GLU A 86 -11.44 -2.02 2.39
CA GLU A 86 -11.48 -2.13 0.94
C GLU A 86 -12.54 -1.21 0.34
N ARG A 87 -13.76 -1.23 0.85
CA ARG A 87 -14.84 -0.34 0.40
C ARG A 87 -14.52 1.11 0.68
N TYR A 88 -13.95 1.40 1.84
CA TYR A 88 -13.53 2.75 2.17
C TYR A 88 -12.53 3.31 1.14
N LEU A 89 -11.54 2.53 0.74
CA LEU A 89 -10.59 2.97 -0.30
C LEU A 89 -11.31 3.22 -1.64
N LEU A 90 -12.15 2.28 -2.07
CA LEU A 90 -12.78 2.34 -3.39
C LEU A 90 -13.90 3.39 -3.47
N ASP A 91 -14.75 3.45 -2.44
CA ASP A 91 -16.00 4.19 -2.49
C ASP A 91 -15.89 5.61 -1.87
N HIS A 92 -14.83 5.90 -1.09
CA HIS A 92 -14.60 7.21 -0.46
C HIS A 92 -13.26 7.84 -0.80
N ILE A 93 -12.16 7.11 -0.71
CA ILE A 93 -10.82 7.68 -0.95
C ILE A 93 -10.59 7.96 -2.43
N LEU A 94 -10.91 7.05 -3.35
CA LEU A 94 -10.75 7.31 -4.78
C LEU A 94 -11.60 8.49 -5.27
N PRO A 95 -12.91 8.60 -4.96
CA PRO A 95 -13.70 9.78 -5.31
C PRO A 95 -13.18 11.08 -4.68
N TYR A 96 -12.70 11.04 -3.44
CA TYR A 96 -12.06 12.18 -2.80
C TYR A 96 -10.80 12.63 -3.56
N ILE A 97 -9.95 11.68 -3.96
CA ILE A 97 -8.74 11.98 -4.75
C ILE A 97 -9.12 12.62 -6.09
N GLU A 98 -10.12 12.11 -6.77
CA GLU A 98 -10.57 12.67 -8.04
C GLU A 98 -11.08 14.11 -7.87
N GLN A 99 -11.89 14.37 -6.83
CA GLN A 99 -12.43 15.68 -6.55
C GLN A 99 -11.36 16.70 -6.15
N GLU A 100 -10.46 16.34 -5.23
CA GLU A 100 -9.53 17.29 -4.61
C GLU A 100 -8.22 17.45 -5.40
N PHE A 101 -7.74 16.36 -6.02
CA PHE A 101 -6.45 16.34 -6.72
C PHE A 101 -6.56 16.21 -8.24
N GLN A 102 -7.77 16.03 -8.77
CA GLN A 102 -8.03 15.79 -10.20
C GLN A 102 -7.21 14.60 -10.74
N SER A 103 -6.94 13.64 -9.88
CA SER A 103 -6.23 12.41 -10.18
C SER A 103 -7.17 11.22 -10.06
N SER A 104 -7.02 10.25 -10.96
CA SER A 104 -7.81 9.02 -10.98
C SER A 104 -6.97 7.86 -11.52
N PRO A 105 -7.33 6.61 -11.27
CA PRO A 105 -6.67 5.48 -11.91
C PRO A 105 -6.53 5.67 -13.43
N PRO A 106 -5.42 5.27 -14.06
CA PRO A 106 -4.26 4.57 -13.49
C PRO A 106 -3.13 5.48 -12.96
N ARG A 107 -3.38 6.76 -12.70
CA ARG A 107 -2.39 7.75 -12.22
C ARG A 107 -2.13 7.66 -10.70
N ILE A 108 -2.75 6.70 -10.04
CA ILE A 108 -2.62 6.48 -8.59
C ILE A 108 -1.74 5.26 -8.34
N GLY A 109 -0.60 5.48 -7.68
CA GLY A 109 0.30 4.41 -7.22
C GLY A 109 -0.02 4.01 -5.77
N LEU A 110 0.12 2.72 -5.45
CA LEU A 110 -0.01 2.23 -4.08
C LEU A 110 1.38 2.09 -3.45
N LEU A 111 1.55 2.64 -2.26
CA LEU A 111 2.70 2.44 -1.40
C LEU A 111 2.24 1.88 -0.06
N GLY A 112 2.81 0.77 0.38
CA GLY A 112 2.44 0.22 1.68
C GLY A 112 3.62 -0.34 2.46
N THR A 113 3.49 -0.32 3.79
CA THR A 113 4.49 -0.91 4.71
C THR A 113 3.85 -1.96 5.60
N SER A 114 4.49 -3.11 5.82
CA SER A 114 4.01 -4.17 6.72
C SER A 114 2.58 -4.65 6.34
N MET A 115 1.61 -4.51 7.24
CA MET A 115 0.19 -4.72 6.98
C MET A 115 -0.29 -3.94 5.73
N GLY A 116 0.15 -2.69 5.57
CA GLY A 116 -0.17 -1.88 4.40
C GLY A 116 0.55 -2.35 3.13
N GLY A 117 1.74 -2.95 3.25
CA GLY A 117 2.43 -3.59 2.13
C GLY A 117 1.65 -4.78 1.58
N GLN A 118 1.12 -5.63 2.47
CA GLN A 118 0.16 -6.67 2.11
C GLN A 118 -1.09 -6.07 1.44
N GLY A 119 -1.62 -5.00 2.02
CA GLY A 119 -2.79 -4.29 1.47
C GLY A 119 -2.54 -3.75 0.06
N ALA A 120 -1.40 -3.08 -0.17
CA ALA A 120 -1.04 -2.53 -1.48
C ALA A 120 -0.97 -3.62 -2.57
N LEU A 121 -0.33 -4.74 -2.27
CA LEU A 121 -0.28 -5.88 -3.19
C LEU A 121 -1.65 -6.51 -3.39
N ARG A 122 -2.44 -6.67 -2.32
CA ARG A 122 -3.78 -7.24 -2.40
C ARG A 122 -4.70 -6.40 -3.28
N PHE A 123 -4.70 -5.08 -3.12
CA PHE A 123 -5.47 -4.18 -4.01
C PHE A 123 -4.99 -4.28 -5.45
N ALA A 124 -3.68 -4.26 -5.68
CA ALA A 124 -3.12 -4.37 -7.02
C ALA A 124 -3.51 -5.70 -7.70
N TYR A 125 -3.52 -6.82 -6.98
CA TYR A 125 -3.94 -8.11 -7.52
C TYR A 125 -5.45 -8.23 -7.74
N LYS A 126 -6.27 -7.61 -6.89
CA LYS A 126 -7.74 -7.62 -7.05
C LYS A 126 -8.23 -6.65 -8.13
N TYR A 127 -7.56 -5.51 -8.25
CA TYR A 127 -7.97 -4.39 -9.10
C TYR A 127 -6.80 -3.90 -9.97
N PRO A 128 -6.18 -4.77 -10.80
CA PRO A 128 -4.95 -4.42 -11.52
C PRO A 128 -5.13 -3.28 -12.54
N ASP A 129 -6.33 -3.06 -13.05
CA ASP A 129 -6.63 -1.95 -13.95
C ASP A 129 -6.74 -0.61 -13.19
N LEU A 130 -7.20 -0.64 -11.95
CA LEU A 130 -7.26 0.55 -11.09
C LEU A 130 -5.87 0.88 -10.51
N PHE A 131 -5.12 -0.14 -10.11
CA PHE A 131 -3.84 -0.01 -9.45
C PHE A 131 -2.75 -0.79 -10.18
N PRO A 132 -2.36 -0.35 -11.38
CA PRO A 132 -1.35 -1.04 -12.17
C PRO A 132 0.07 -0.89 -11.62
N VAL A 133 0.29 0.02 -10.64
CA VAL A 133 1.59 0.32 -10.06
C VAL A 133 1.50 0.23 -8.54
N ALA A 134 2.26 -0.68 -7.93
CA ALA A 134 2.29 -0.87 -6.49
C ALA A 134 3.71 -1.16 -5.96
N ALA A 135 4.04 -0.59 -4.82
CA ALA A 135 5.27 -0.87 -4.07
C ALA A 135 4.94 -1.25 -2.62
N ALA A 136 5.57 -2.32 -2.12
CA ALA A 136 5.34 -2.85 -0.79
C ALA A 136 6.67 -3.07 -0.05
N ILE A 137 6.81 -2.46 1.13
CA ILE A 137 7.99 -2.58 1.96
C ILE A 137 7.68 -3.50 3.15
N SER A 138 8.44 -4.57 3.32
CA SER A 138 8.25 -5.64 4.33
C SER A 138 6.78 -6.10 4.40
N PRO A 139 6.16 -6.53 3.28
CA PRO A 139 4.74 -6.86 3.26
C PRO A 139 4.43 -8.05 4.15
N ALA A 140 3.47 -7.89 5.04
CA ALA A 140 3.00 -8.94 5.95
C ALA A 140 2.06 -9.92 5.23
N VAL A 141 2.56 -10.62 4.21
CA VAL A 141 1.73 -11.36 3.24
C VAL A 141 0.97 -12.52 3.88
N ASP A 142 1.66 -13.37 4.64
CA ASP A 142 1.06 -14.57 5.25
C ASP A 142 0.49 -14.28 6.65
N TYR A 143 -0.33 -13.22 6.75
CA TYR A 143 -0.83 -12.76 8.04
C TYR A 143 -1.81 -13.72 8.74
N GLN A 144 -2.19 -14.85 8.12
CA GLN A 144 -2.94 -15.92 8.79
C GLN A 144 -2.20 -16.48 10.02
N ILE A 145 -0.89 -16.34 10.10
CA ILE A 145 -0.11 -16.69 11.29
C ILE A 145 -0.59 -15.91 12.54
N ARG A 146 -1.11 -14.69 12.36
CA ARG A 146 -1.70 -13.91 13.44
C ARG A 146 -2.94 -14.56 14.03
N TYR A 147 -3.80 -15.15 13.18
CA TYR A 147 -4.96 -15.91 13.65
C TYR A 147 -4.52 -17.12 14.50
N ARG A 148 -3.53 -17.87 14.01
CA ARG A 148 -2.94 -19.01 14.71
C ARG A 148 -2.39 -18.61 16.08
N ASN A 149 -1.68 -17.47 16.13
CA ASN A 149 -1.08 -16.95 17.35
C ASN A 149 -2.07 -16.23 18.29
N GLY A 150 -3.36 -16.23 17.96
CA GLY A 150 -4.40 -15.74 18.87
C GLY A 150 -4.66 -14.24 18.78
N ASP A 151 -4.26 -13.56 17.71
CA ASP A 151 -4.53 -12.13 17.53
C ASP A 151 -6.03 -11.86 17.61
N PRO A 152 -6.50 -11.07 18.61
CA PRO A 152 -7.94 -10.92 18.86
C PRO A 152 -8.64 -10.16 17.73
N MET A 153 -7.96 -9.23 17.05
CA MET A 153 -8.53 -8.46 15.95
C MET A 153 -8.77 -9.34 14.74
N ILE A 154 -7.77 -10.12 14.33
CA ILE A 154 -7.91 -11.06 13.22
C ILE A 154 -9.01 -12.08 13.52
N ARG A 155 -9.08 -12.58 14.76
CA ARG A 155 -10.14 -13.51 15.18
C ARG A 155 -11.55 -12.90 15.20
N ALA A 156 -11.64 -11.59 15.42
CA ALA A 156 -12.92 -10.88 15.31
C ALA A 156 -13.37 -10.69 13.85
N MET A 157 -12.41 -10.60 12.91
CA MET A 157 -12.69 -10.40 11.49
C MET A 157 -12.96 -11.69 10.72
N TYR A 158 -12.41 -12.83 11.16
CA TYR A 158 -12.43 -14.09 10.42
C TYR A 158 -12.88 -15.27 11.29
N PRO A 159 -13.67 -16.20 10.72
CA PRO A 159 -14.16 -17.36 11.48
C PRO A 159 -13.09 -18.42 11.78
N ASN A 160 -12.03 -18.49 10.97
CA ASN A 160 -10.95 -19.47 11.11
C ASN A 160 -9.70 -19.04 10.34
N GLU A 161 -8.58 -19.74 10.57
CA GLU A 161 -7.28 -19.44 9.93
C GLU A 161 -7.33 -19.59 8.40
N GLU A 162 -8.06 -20.57 7.89
CA GLU A 162 -8.17 -20.78 6.44
C GLU A 162 -8.88 -19.61 5.75
N ALA A 163 -9.91 -19.02 6.38
CA ALA A 163 -10.57 -17.85 5.86
C ALA A 163 -9.62 -16.63 5.80
N VAL A 164 -8.71 -16.50 6.76
CA VAL A 164 -7.63 -15.48 6.72
C VAL A 164 -6.69 -15.76 5.56
N ARG A 165 -6.22 -17.01 5.44
CA ARG A 165 -5.29 -17.42 4.39
C ARG A 165 -5.85 -17.15 2.99
N GLN A 166 -7.14 -17.43 2.76
CA GLN A 166 -7.82 -17.19 1.49
C GLN A 166 -7.91 -15.70 1.12
N ASP A 167 -7.76 -14.79 2.09
CA ASP A 167 -7.83 -13.35 1.87
C ASP A 167 -6.45 -12.66 1.83
N THR A 168 -5.35 -13.43 1.93
CA THR A 168 -3.99 -12.90 1.76
C THR A 168 -3.74 -12.46 0.31
N ALA A 169 -2.87 -11.45 0.12
CA ALA A 169 -2.53 -10.93 -1.21
C ALA A 169 -2.15 -12.06 -2.20
N THR A 170 -1.40 -13.04 -1.72
CA THR A 170 -0.91 -14.17 -2.54
C THR A 170 -2.04 -14.98 -3.19
N LEU A 171 -3.22 -15.05 -2.56
CA LEU A 171 -4.36 -15.81 -3.08
C LEU A 171 -5.21 -15.03 -4.08
N HIS A 172 -4.97 -13.74 -4.23
CA HIS A 172 -5.63 -12.90 -5.24
C HIS A 172 -4.81 -12.78 -6.54
N ILE A 173 -3.61 -13.38 -6.61
CA ILE A 173 -2.83 -13.40 -7.85
C ILE A 173 -3.54 -14.23 -8.91
N HIS A 174 -3.90 -13.61 -10.02
CA HIS A 174 -4.51 -14.28 -11.17
C HIS A 174 -3.49 -14.42 -12.31
N PRO A 175 -3.31 -15.62 -12.90
CA PRO A 175 -2.27 -15.86 -13.91
C PRO A 175 -2.51 -15.17 -15.26
N LEU A 176 -3.68 -14.59 -15.49
CA LEU A 176 -4.03 -13.88 -16.73
C LEU A 176 -4.37 -12.39 -16.48
N ASN A 177 -4.35 -11.93 -15.23
CA ASN A 177 -4.67 -10.54 -14.89
C ASN A 177 -3.93 -10.10 -13.63
N TRP A 178 -2.90 -9.30 -13.77
CA TRP A 178 -2.02 -8.84 -12.69
C TRP A 178 -1.64 -7.36 -12.89
N PRO A 179 -1.20 -6.66 -11.81
CA PRO A 179 -0.68 -5.30 -11.95
C PRO A 179 0.55 -5.30 -12.84
N ARG A 180 0.63 -4.36 -13.75
CA ARG A 180 1.73 -4.30 -14.73
C ARG A 180 3.09 -4.00 -14.09
N HIS A 181 3.09 -3.30 -12.97
CA HIS A 181 4.29 -2.90 -12.26
C HIS A 181 4.12 -3.12 -10.77
N GLN A 182 4.88 -4.05 -10.24
CA GLN A 182 4.89 -4.36 -8.81
C GLN A 182 6.31 -4.52 -8.30
N PHE A 183 6.57 -3.91 -7.16
CA PHE A 183 7.82 -4.02 -6.43
C PHE A 183 7.54 -4.40 -4.98
N PHE A 184 8.34 -5.28 -4.42
CA PHE A 184 8.33 -5.51 -2.98
C PHE A 184 9.74 -5.79 -2.47
N CYS A 185 9.97 -5.42 -1.21
CA CYS A 185 11.25 -5.69 -0.54
C CYS A 185 11.01 -6.13 0.90
N CYS A 186 11.93 -6.93 1.41
CA CYS A 186 11.92 -7.37 2.79
C CYS A 186 13.34 -7.59 3.26
N ASP A 187 13.67 -7.08 4.45
CA ASP A 187 14.96 -7.32 5.07
C ASP A 187 15.16 -8.82 5.32
N PRO A 188 16.28 -9.44 4.91
CA PRO A 188 16.57 -10.85 5.22
C PRO A 188 16.60 -11.16 6.72
N THR A 189 16.79 -10.15 7.58
CA THR A 189 16.74 -10.29 9.03
C THR A 189 15.34 -10.05 9.65
N ASP A 190 14.33 -9.80 8.83
CA ASP A 190 12.92 -9.75 9.25
C ASP A 190 12.41 -11.18 9.46
N GLU A 191 12.65 -11.76 10.64
CA GLU A 191 12.31 -13.14 10.99
C GLU A 191 10.82 -13.48 10.84
N ILE A 192 9.94 -12.45 10.78
CA ILE A 192 8.49 -12.66 10.70
C ILE A 192 8.02 -12.76 9.25
N TRP A 193 8.53 -11.90 8.36
CA TRP A 193 7.93 -11.73 7.03
C TRP A 193 8.83 -12.10 5.85
N ILE A 194 10.12 -12.36 6.08
CA ILE A 194 11.03 -12.72 4.98
C ILE A 194 10.60 -14.00 4.25
N GLU A 195 10.24 -15.07 4.98
CA GLU A 195 9.79 -16.31 4.36
C GLU A 195 8.51 -16.12 3.53
N SER A 196 7.57 -15.28 3.99
CA SER A 196 6.35 -15.02 3.24
C SER A 196 6.62 -14.20 1.98
N SER A 197 7.59 -13.29 2.02
CA SER A 197 8.06 -12.54 0.85
C SER A 197 8.77 -13.43 -0.16
N GLU A 198 9.57 -14.39 0.27
CA GLU A 198 10.17 -15.40 -0.60
C GLU A 198 9.11 -16.30 -1.26
N ARG A 199 8.10 -16.74 -0.49
CA ARG A 199 6.97 -17.51 -1.06
C ARG A 199 6.20 -16.70 -2.09
N LEU A 200 5.99 -15.42 -1.87
CA LEU A 200 5.38 -14.52 -2.85
C LEU A 200 6.22 -14.46 -4.13
N ARG A 201 7.53 -14.23 -4.01
CA ARG A 201 8.46 -14.21 -5.15
C ARG A 201 8.41 -15.52 -5.94
N MET A 202 8.49 -16.65 -5.26
CA MET A 202 8.40 -17.97 -5.91
C MET A 202 7.09 -18.17 -6.65
N LYS A 203 5.96 -17.75 -6.06
CA LYS A 203 4.63 -17.87 -6.69
C LYS A 203 4.53 -16.99 -7.94
N LEU A 204 4.93 -15.73 -7.87
CA LEU A 204 4.93 -14.83 -9.02
C LEU A 204 5.81 -15.36 -10.15
N SER A 205 7.03 -15.83 -9.82
CA SER A 205 7.95 -16.45 -10.78
C SER A 205 7.35 -17.70 -11.43
N SER A 206 6.73 -18.59 -10.64
CA SER A 206 6.13 -19.82 -11.15
C SER A 206 4.93 -19.59 -12.07
N LEU A 207 4.21 -18.48 -11.89
CA LEU A 207 3.08 -18.08 -12.73
C LEU A 207 3.52 -17.21 -13.93
N GLY A 208 4.81 -16.86 -14.04
CA GLY A 208 5.32 -15.96 -15.08
C GLY A 208 4.82 -14.52 -14.92
N VAL A 209 4.40 -14.11 -13.73
CA VAL A 209 3.92 -12.76 -13.44
C VAL A 209 5.13 -11.83 -13.23
N PRO A 210 5.30 -10.77 -14.05
CA PRO A 210 6.41 -9.84 -13.92
C PRO A 210 6.41 -9.13 -12.55
N HIS A 211 7.56 -9.07 -11.92
CA HIS A 211 7.73 -8.37 -10.63
C HIS A 211 9.19 -7.97 -10.43
N GLU A 212 9.39 -6.94 -9.64
CA GLU A 212 10.70 -6.58 -9.10
C GLU A 212 10.68 -6.83 -7.59
N CYS A 213 11.79 -7.34 -7.04
CA CYS A 213 11.90 -7.51 -5.60
C CYS A 213 13.35 -7.34 -5.13
N ASP A 214 13.49 -6.91 -3.87
CA ASP A 214 14.74 -6.87 -3.14
C ASP A 214 14.56 -7.61 -1.81
N LEU A 215 15.16 -8.78 -1.69
CA LEU A 215 15.15 -9.63 -0.49
C LEU A 215 16.58 -9.83 0.05
N GLU A 216 17.52 -8.96 -0.34
CA GLU A 216 18.94 -9.06 0.00
C GLU A 216 19.42 -7.87 0.84
N THR A 217 18.81 -6.67 0.65
CA THR A 217 19.19 -5.46 1.39
C THR A 217 18.83 -5.57 2.86
N THR A 218 19.83 -5.47 3.74
CA THR A 218 19.67 -5.46 5.20
C THR A 218 19.61 -4.05 5.76
N GLY A 219 18.74 -3.80 6.75
CA GLY A 219 18.59 -2.46 7.32
C GLY A 219 17.91 -2.41 8.70
N GLY A 220 18.07 -3.45 9.52
CA GLY A 220 17.57 -3.49 10.90
C GLY A 220 16.23 -4.19 11.07
N GLY A 221 15.89 -5.12 10.16
CA GLY A 221 14.71 -5.96 10.27
C GLY A 221 13.40 -5.25 9.97
N HIS A 222 12.35 -5.56 10.74
CA HIS A 222 11.01 -5.04 10.52
C HIS A 222 10.78 -3.68 11.19
N GLY A 223 10.69 -2.60 10.42
CA GLY A 223 10.39 -1.28 10.96
C GLY A 223 10.91 -0.12 10.14
N PHE A 224 10.68 1.11 10.63
CA PHE A 224 11.00 2.32 9.88
C PHE A 224 12.50 2.57 9.65
N GLN A 225 13.39 1.88 10.34
CA GLN A 225 14.80 1.90 9.98
C GLN A 225 14.98 1.32 8.57
N TYR A 226 14.47 0.13 8.32
CA TYR A 226 14.50 -0.51 7.00
C TYR A 226 13.59 0.20 5.99
N TYR A 227 12.38 0.62 6.40
CA TYR A 227 11.45 1.28 5.47
C TYR A 227 12.04 2.58 4.92
N ASN A 228 12.71 3.38 5.76
CA ASN A 228 13.40 4.59 5.32
C ASN A 228 14.59 4.29 4.39
N LEU A 229 15.30 3.17 4.60
CA LEU A 229 16.36 2.72 3.70
C LEU A 229 15.80 2.43 2.30
N MET A 230 14.67 1.71 2.23
CA MET A 230 14.03 1.30 0.97
C MET A 230 13.12 2.38 0.35
N ALA A 231 12.94 3.51 1.02
CA ALA A 231 12.02 4.57 0.58
C ALA A 231 12.37 5.10 -0.82
N GLU A 232 13.66 5.35 -1.09
CA GLU A 232 14.10 5.91 -2.37
C GLU A 232 13.84 4.96 -3.53
N GLN A 233 14.20 3.69 -3.39
CA GLN A 233 13.96 2.66 -4.40
C GLN A 233 12.46 2.49 -4.66
N SER A 234 11.64 2.43 -3.60
CA SER A 234 10.20 2.26 -3.70
C SER A 234 9.52 3.46 -4.37
N VAL A 235 9.87 4.69 -3.97
CA VAL A 235 9.27 5.91 -4.56
C VAL A 235 9.73 6.09 -6.01
N ARG A 236 11.00 5.86 -6.31
CA ARG A 236 11.52 5.89 -7.68
C ARG A 236 10.79 4.88 -8.57
N PHE A 237 10.65 3.64 -8.11
CA PHE A 237 9.89 2.62 -8.82
C PHE A 237 8.47 3.08 -9.17
N LEU A 238 7.76 3.66 -8.19
CA LEU A 238 6.40 4.16 -8.40
C LEU A 238 6.36 5.28 -9.45
N VAL A 239 7.25 6.28 -9.36
CA VAL A 239 7.29 7.40 -10.30
C VAL A 239 7.59 6.93 -11.73
N GLU A 240 8.63 6.11 -11.91
CA GLU A 240 9.03 5.61 -13.22
C GLU A 240 7.92 4.78 -13.87
N ASN A 241 7.20 4.00 -13.09
CA ASN A 241 6.16 3.13 -13.63
C ASN A 241 4.81 3.84 -13.81
N LEU A 242 4.48 4.86 -13.03
CA LEU A 242 3.37 5.76 -13.33
C LEU A 242 3.60 6.51 -14.65
N GLU A 243 4.85 6.92 -14.92
CA GLU A 243 5.21 7.52 -16.21
C GLU A 243 5.07 6.54 -17.38
N ARG A 244 5.47 5.28 -17.20
CA ARG A 244 5.27 4.22 -18.22
C ARG A 244 3.79 3.99 -18.50
N GLU A 245 2.93 3.98 -17.45
CA GLU A 245 1.48 3.84 -17.62
C GLU A 245 0.88 5.03 -18.39
N ARG A 246 1.31 6.25 -18.10
CA ARG A 246 0.88 7.43 -18.86
C ARG A 246 1.20 7.30 -20.35
N MET A 247 2.42 6.87 -20.69
CA MET A 247 2.83 6.69 -22.07
C MET A 247 2.09 5.59 -22.84
N ARG A 248 1.42 4.67 -22.13
CA ARG A 248 0.59 3.63 -22.77
C ARG A 248 -0.77 4.14 -23.22
N ILE A 249 -1.27 5.18 -22.57
CA ILE A 249 -2.63 5.73 -22.79
C ILE A 249 -2.61 6.83 -23.86
N THR A 250 -1.43 7.37 -24.15
CA THR A 250 -1.22 8.36 -25.22
C THR A 250 -0.78 7.72 -26.53
#